data_dcc3948f7c0359a30ef794792e619925
#
_entry.id   dcc3948f7c0359a30ef794792e619925
#
_cell.length_a   1.000
_cell.length_b   1.000
_cell.length_c   1.000
_cell.angle_alpha   90.00
_cell.angle_beta   90.00
_cell.angle_gamma   90.00
#
_symmetry.space_group_name_H-M   'P 1'
#
loop_
_entity.id
_entity.type
_entity.pdbx_description
1 polymer ?
#
loop_
_entity_poly.entity_id
_entity_poly.type
_entity_poly.pdbx_seq_one_letter_code
_entity_poly.pdbx_strand_id
1 'polypeptide(L)'
;MRDIHNLLTIYKFIMAKKEKLFSEFTAPSRQEWIDKIIVDLKGADFDKKMVWRTNEGFNVQPFYRREDLEGNKAVDALPGEFPFIRGNKKDNNLWYVRQNIEVDDPKAANAKALDILMKGVDSLGFHFAGEKVSRETIETLLNDIEPTCVELNFTTCQGKCVELAQILVAYFKAKGCDLTKCVGSINFDPIQKILKAGKDTSEKIALAPALIEALEELPCYKCVNVNSAALVNAGAYIYQELGYALAWGNEYLQQLTDAGVPVEKAASRIKFNMGIGGNYFMEIAKFRAARMLWAQIVKQYEPKCDCVCQMHVCATTTTYNQTMFDSYVNLLRSQTETMSAALAMVDSIVVTPFDKPYETPNDFSERLARNQQLLLKEEAHFNKIVDVAGGSYYIEHLTQALAEQAWKLFLDVESNGGFLAQALAGKVQDTINATNQARHANAAKRKEFILGTNQFPNFTETSEGKRPAAGCCHCCNDEASTISRLDTSRLASEFEALRLETEAAKKQPVAFMLTIGNLAMRQARAQFSCNFLAAAGYKVIDNLGFQTVEEGVEAAMKANADIVVLCSSDDEYAEYAIPAFKALAGRAIYIVAGAPACMEDLKAAGIENFIHVRSNQLETLKEFNKKLGI
;
A
#
# COMPACT_ATOMS: atom_id res chain seq x y z
N MET A 1 -58.49 -19.09 -8.25
CA MET A 1 -58.05 -20.33 -7.55
C MET A 1 -57.38 -21.35 -8.48
N ARG A 2 -57.80 -21.56 -9.71
CA ARG A 2 -57.11 -22.48 -10.66
C ARG A 2 -55.68 -22.03 -11.03
N ASP A 3 -55.45 -20.72 -11.16
CA ASP A 3 -54.12 -20.21 -11.57
C ASP A 3 -53.09 -20.31 -10.45
N ILE A 4 -53.47 -20.17 -9.19
CA ILE A 4 -52.59 -20.36 -8.02
C ILE A 4 -52.20 -21.84 -7.87
N HIS A 5 -53.14 -22.74 -8.20
CA HIS A 5 -52.86 -24.18 -8.15
C HIS A 5 -51.89 -24.61 -9.25
N ASN A 6 -52.00 -24.01 -10.44
CA ASN A 6 -51.05 -24.24 -11.55
C ASN A 6 -49.65 -23.64 -11.24
N LEU A 7 -49.58 -22.47 -10.64
CA LEU A 7 -48.32 -21.86 -10.20
C LEU A 7 -47.63 -22.69 -9.09
N LEU A 8 -48.41 -23.20 -8.13
CA LEU A 8 -47.88 -24.10 -7.07
C LEU A 8 -47.45 -25.45 -7.63
N THR A 9 -48.11 -25.94 -8.68
CA THR A 9 -47.74 -27.20 -9.33
C THR A 9 -46.49 -27.01 -10.20
N ILE A 10 -46.35 -25.88 -10.90
CA ILE A 10 -45.12 -25.50 -11.63
C ILE A 10 -43.98 -25.25 -10.64
N TYR A 11 -44.24 -24.60 -9.49
CA TYR A 11 -43.24 -24.42 -8.43
C TYR A 11 -42.80 -25.75 -7.81
N LYS A 12 -43.74 -26.70 -7.60
CA LYS A 12 -43.40 -28.05 -7.15
C LYS A 12 -42.66 -28.86 -8.21
N PHE A 13 -42.91 -28.65 -9.50
CA PHE A 13 -42.17 -29.30 -10.59
C PHE A 13 -40.77 -28.72 -10.78
N ILE A 14 -40.58 -27.40 -10.55
CA ILE A 14 -39.28 -26.73 -10.53
C ILE A 14 -38.49 -27.12 -9.28
N MET A 15 -39.19 -27.43 -8.17
CA MET A 15 -38.58 -27.96 -6.94
C MET A 15 -38.44 -29.49 -6.90
N ALA A 16 -38.93 -30.21 -7.93
CA ALA A 16 -38.71 -31.63 -8.06
C ALA A 16 -37.22 -31.87 -8.34
N LYS A 17 -36.54 -32.34 -7.29
CA LYS A 17 -35.17 -32.90 -7.29
C LYS A 17 -34.27 -32.20 -8.34
N LYS A 18 -33.67 -31.07 -7.99
CA LYS A 18 -32.44 -30.67 -8.67
C LYS A 18 -31.46 -31.81 -8.49
N GLU A 19 -31.35 -32.69 -9.49
CA GLU A 19 -30.20 -33.58 -9.57
C GLU A 19 -28.97 -32.70 -9.44
N LYS A 20 -28.11 -33.03 -8.50
CA LYS A 20 -26.84 -32.31 -8.37
C LYS A 20 -26.09 -32.52 -9.69
N LEU A 21 -25.75 -31.43 -10.35
CA LEU A 21 -24.88 -31.48 -11.52
C LEU A 21 -23.63 -32.29 -11.17
N PHE A 22 -23.20 -33.15 -12.09
CA PHE A 22 -22.04 -34.03 -11.93
C PHE A 22 -22.16 -35.05 -10.79
N SER A 23 -23.38 -35.49 -10.43
CA SER A 23 -23.62 -36.51 -9.41
C SER A 23 -23.01 -37.86 -9.77
N GLU A 24 -22.74 -38.11 -11.06
CA GLU A 24 -22.04 -39.28 -11.59
C GLU A 24 -20.53 -39.26 -11.31
N PHE A 25 -19.96 -38.16 -10.93
CA PHE A 25 -18.54 -38.02 -10.56
C PHE A 25 -18.38 -37.97 -9.05
N THR A 26 -17.46 -38.77 -8.53
CA THR A 26 -17.06 -38.69 -7.12
C THR A 26 -16.23 -37.43 -6.90
N ALA A 27 -16.66 -36.57 -5.98
CA ALA A 27 -15.87 -35.39 -5.63
C ALA A 27 -14.55 -35.81 -4.96
N PRO A 28 -13.38 -35.44 -5.50
CA PRO A 28 -12.11 -35.78 -4.88
C PRO A 28 -11.99 -35.12 -3.50
N SER A 29 -11.43 -35.87 -2.55
CA SER A 29 -11.09 -35.35 -1.24
C SER A 29 -9.91 -34.34 -1.34
N ARG A 30 -9.69 -33.56 -0.28
CA ARG A 30 -8.49 -32.70 -0.18
C ARG A 30 -7.20 -33.51 -0.29
N GLN A 31 -7.17 -34.68 0.37
CA GLN A 31 -5.98 -35.51 0.39
C GLN A 31 -5.66 -36.06 -1.00
N GLU A 32 -6.65 -36.59 -1.73
CA GLU A 32 -6.47 -37.07 -3.11
C GLU A 32 -5.94 -35.97 -4.04
N TRP A 33 -6.39 -34.71 -3.83
CA TRP A 33 -5.87 -33.58 -4.61
C TRP A 33 -4.41 -33.29 -4.27
N ILE A 34 -4.06 -33.21 -2.96
CA ILE A 34 -2.68 -33.03 -2.52
C ILE A 34 -1.77 -34.13 -3.00
N ASP A 35 -2.20 -35.39 -2.90
CA ASP A 35 -1.43 -36.56 -3.39
C ASP A 35 -1.14 -36.45 -4.88
N LYS A 36 -2.12 -35.97 -5.67
CA LYS A 36 -1.92 -35.73 -7.10
C LYS A 36 -0.91 -34.65 -7.36
N ILE A 37 -0.98 -33.54 -6.62
CA ILE A 37 0.02 -32.45 -6.73
C ILE A 37 1.43 -32.96 -6.39
N ILE A 38 1.59 -33.74 -5.32
CA ILE A 38 2.88 -34.34 -4.93
C ILE A 38 3.45 -35.20 -6.04
N VAL A 39 2.63 -36.03 -6.68
CA VAL A 39 3.04 -36.84 -7.85
C VAL A 39 3.52 -35.92 -8.99
N ASP A 40 2.77 -34.86 -9.30
CA ASP A 40 3.08 -33.94 -10.40
C ASP A 40 4.33 -33.09 -10.11
N LEU A 41 4.66 -32.85 -8.85
CA LEU A 41 5.89 -32.16 -8.40
C LEU A 41 7.16 -33.02 -8.57
N LYS A 42 7.03 -34.33 -8.94
CA LYS A 42 8.16 -35.21 -9.23
C LYS A 42 9.24 -35.25 -8.14
N GLY A 43 8.82 -35.31 -6.88
CA GLY A 43 9.70 -35.33 -5.70
C GLY A 43 10.14 -33.99 -5.16
N ALA A 44 9.69 -32.89 -5.73
CA ALA A 44 9.91 -31.58 -5.12
C ALA A 44 9.00 -31.40 -3.88
N ASP A 45 9.53 -30.72 -2.88
CA ASP A 45 8.83 -30.45 -1.62
C ASP A 45 7.60 -29.56 -1.85
N PHE A 46 6.42 -30.01 -1.39
CA PHE A 46 5.14 -29.32 -1.55
C PHE A 46 5.15 -27.93 -0.89
N ASP A 47 5.60 -27.85 0.36
CA ASP A 47 5.56 -26.60 1.11
C ASP A 47 6.49 -25.53 0.51
N LYS A 48 7.64 -25.96 -0.02
CA LYS A 48 8.57 -25.03 -0.68
C LYS A 48 8.09 -24.54 -2.03
N LYS A 49 7.27 -25.32 -2.75
CA LYS A 49 6.86 -24.99 -4.12
C LYS A 49 5.48 -24.37 -4.22
N MET A 50 4.56 -24.79 -3.35
CA MET A 50 3.13 -24.48 -3.46
C MET A 50 2.64 -23.52 -2.36
N VAL A 51 3.25 -23.52 -1.17
CA VAL A 51 2.81 -22.70 -0.05
C VAL A 51 3.49 -21.33 -0.09
N TRP A 52 2.70 -20.29 -0.17
CA TRP A 52 3.21 -18.92 -0.10
C TRP A 52 3.44 -18.50 1.36
N ARG A 53 4.69 -18.30 1.71
CA ARG A 53 5.11 -17.76 3.00
C ARG A 53 5.00 -16.24 2.95
N THR A 54 3.99 -15.69 3.62
CA THR A 54 3.74 -14.26 3.62
C THR A 54 4.59 -13.52 4.65
N ASN A 55 4.68 -12.20 4.49
CA ASN A 55 5.27 -11.34 5.52
C ASN A 55 4.28 -11.01 6.66
N GLU A 56 3.03 -11.48 6.55
CA GLU A 56 1.93 -11.18 7.49
C GLU A 56 1.88 -12.15 8.69
N GLY A 57 2.88 -13.04 8.85
CA GLY A 57 2.97 -13.97 9.96
C GLY A 57 2.16 -15.26 9.80
N PHE A 58 1.61 -15.52 8.63
CA PHE A 58 0.91 -16.75 8.29
C PHE A 58 1.23 -17.22 6.85
N ASN A 59 0.92 -18.48 6.56
CA ASN A 59 1.12 -19.06 5.25
C ASN A 59 -0.18 -19.14 4.47
N VAL A 60 -0.10 -18.95 3.14
CA VAL A 60 -1.22 -19.06 2.22
C VAL A 60 -1.09 -20.36 1.43
N GLN A 61 -2.15 -21.18 1.46
CA GLN A 61 -2.23 -22.44 0.72
C GLN A 61 -2.51 -22.21 -0.76
N PRO A 62 -2.12 -23.13 -1.66
CA PRO A 62 -2.37 -22.98 -3.09
C PRO A 62 -3.84 -23.04 -3.49
N PHE A 63 -4.71 -23.57 -2.65
CA PHE A 63 -6.16 -23.63 -2.84
C PHE A 63 -6.90 -23.70 -1.51
N TYR A 64 -8.15 -23.23 -1.52
CA TYR A 64 -9.08 -23.28 -0.39
C TYR A 64 -10.40 -23.91 -0.82
N ARG A 65 -11.05 -24.60 0.11
CA ARG A 65 -12.30 -25.32 -0.09
C ARG A 65 -13.31 -24.91 0.98
N ARG A 66 -14.56 -25.36 0.83
CA ARG A 66 -15.64 -25.09 1.79
C ARG A 66 -15.30 -25.54 3.22
N GLU A 67 -14.61 -26.67 3.35
CA GLU A 67 -14.16 -27.20 4.64
C GLU A 67 -13.21 -26.27 5.41
N ASP A 68 -12.50 -25.36 4.73
CA ASP A 68 -11.64 -24.37 5.37
C ASP A 68 -12.43 -23.26 6.10
N LEU A 69 -13.73 -23.15 5.84
CA LEU A 69 -14.60 -22.19 6.50
C LEU A 69 -15.40 -22.82 7.66
N GLU A 70 -15.25 -24.11 7.92
CA GLU A 70 -15.94 -24.79 9.02
C GLU A 70 -15.52 -24.15 10.36
N GLY A 71 -16.53 -23.76 11.15
CA GLY A 71 -16.31 -23.06 12.43
C GLY A 71 -16.11 -21.55 12.33
N ASN A 72 -15.98 -20.98 11.14
CA ASN A 72 -15.90 -19.52 10.96
C ASN A 72 -17.30 -18.89 10.99
N LYS A 73 -17.74 -18.46 12.18
CA LYS A 73 -19.06 -17.81 12.40
C LYS A 73 -19.20 -16.46 11.66
N ALA A 74 -18.09 -15.82 11.28
CA ALA A 74 -18.13 -14.53 10.60
C ALA A 74 -18.71 -14.63 9.18
N VAL A 75 -18.68 -15.82 8.56
CA VAL A 75 -19.25 -16.08 7.24
C VAL A 75 -20.77 -15.94 7.22
N ASP A 76 -21.44 -16.19 8.37
CA ASP A 76 -22.89 -16.12 8.50
C ASP A 76 -23.42 -14.69 8.72
N ALA A 77 -22.56 -13.71 8.98
CA ALA A 77 -22.95 -12.32 9.16
C ALA A 77 -23.53 -11.72 7.86
N LEU A 78 -24.50 -10.82 8.00
CA LEU A 78 -25.09 -10.10 6.87
C LEU A 78 -24.47 -8.70 6.70
N PRO A 79 -24.48 -8.13 5.50
CA PRO A 79 -24.04 -6.75 5.28
C PRO A 79 -24.80 -5.75 6.15
N GLY A 80 -24.09 -4.80 6.76
CA GLY A 80 -24.66 -3.78 7.64
C GLY A 80 -25.14 -4.29 9.01
N GLU A 81 -24.80 -5.51 9.40
CA GLU A 81 -25.11 -6.09 10.70
C GLU A 81 -23.83 -6.36 11.50
N PHE A 82 -23.95 -6.27 12.82
CA PHE A 82 -22.85 -6.61 13.73
C PHE A 82 -22.33 -8.02 13.45
N PRO A 83 -21.01 -8.23 13.38
CA PRO A 83 -19.89 -7.33 13.67
C PRO A 83 -19.38 -6.53 12.46
N PHE A 84 -20.17 -6.23 11.47
CA PHE A 84 -19.89 -5.40 10.28
C PHE A 84 -18.76 -5.92 9.38
N ILE A 85 -18.40 -7.18 9.48
CA ILE A 85 -17.34 -7.80 8.65
C ILE A 85 -17.63 -7.65 7.16
N ARG A 86 -18.91 -7.69 6.78
CA ARG A 86 -19.38 -7.57 5.40
C ARG A 86 -19.75 -6.13 5.00
N GLY A 87 -19.28 -5.15 5.76
CA GLY A 87 -19.49 -3.73 5.50
C GLY A 87 -20.57 -3.07 6.34
N ASN A 88 -20.55 -1.75 6.37
CA ASN A 88 -21.52 -0.93 7.09
C ASN A 88 -22.83 -0.72 6.32
N LYS A 89 -22.80 -0.92 4.99
CA LYS A 89 -23.90 -0.64 4.05
C LYS A 89 -24.66 -1.92 3.71
N LYS A 90 -26.00 -1.81 3.52
CA LYS A 90 -26.87 -2.95 3.20
C LYS A 90 -27.26 -3.05 1.72
N ASP A 91 -27.45 -1.91 1.05
CA ASP A 91 -28.14 -1.86 -0.24
C ASP A 91 -27.23 -1.52 -1.42
N ASN A 92 -26.08 -0.91 -1.16
CA ASN A 92 -25.14 -0.46 -2.19
C ASN A 92 -23.71 -0.36 -1.62
N ASN A 93 -22.76 -0.13 -2.50
CA ASN A 93 -21.37 0.11 -2.13
C ASN A 93 -20.91 1.52 -2.59
N LEU A 94 -21.70 2.55 -2.33
CA LEU A 94 -21.30 3.93 -2.63
C LEU A 94 -20.19 4.36 -1.69
N TRP A 95 -19.15 4.97 -2.22
CA TRP A 95 -18.09 5.63 -1.47
C TRP A 95 -17.94 7.07 -1.94
N TYR A 96 -17.40 7.93 -1.09
CA TYR A 96 -17.04 9.29 -1.44
C TYR A 96 -15.74 9.33 -2.25
N VAL A 97 -15.79 9.97 -3.42
CA VAL A 97 -14.62 10.27 -4.25
C VAL A 97 -13.95 11.51 -3.66
N ARG A 98 -12.92 11.29 -2.83
CA ARG A 98 -12.27 12.36 -2.09
C ARG A 98 -11.02 12.87 -2.80
N GLN A 99 -10.90 14.22 -2.89
CA GLN A 99 -9.69 14.91 -3.32
C GLN A 99 -9.27 15.93 -2.27
N ASN A 100 -7.98 15.96 -1.92
CA ASN A 100 -7.41 16.91 -0.98
C ASN A 100 -6.89 18.15 -1.73
N ILE A 101 -7.00 19.32 -1.08
CA ILE A 101 -6.58 20.62 -1.59
C ILE A 101 -5.72 21.29 -0.51
N GLU A 102 -4.50 21.70 -0.86
CA GLU A 102 -3.68 22.56 -0.02
C GLU A 102 -4.20 24.00 -0.13
N VAL A 103 -4.46 24.65 1.01
CA VAL A 103 -5.05 25.97 1.07
C VAL A 103 -3.97 27.01 1.39
N ASP A 104 -3.20 27.38 0.38
CA ASP A 104 -2.27 28.52 0.48
C ASP A 104 -3.02 29.83 0.30
N ASP A 105 -3.90 29.93 -0.68
CA ASP A 105 -4.86 31.02 -0.90
C ASP A 105 -6.29 30.47 -0.88
N PRO A 106 -7.17 30.95 0.04
CA PRO A 106 -8.55 30.47 0.16
C PRO A 106 -9.40 30.66 -1.12
N LYS A 107 -9.17 31.74 -1.88
CA LYS A 107 -9.90 31.99 -3.14
C LYS A 107 -9.51 31.02 -4.23
N ALA A 108 -8.22 30.78 -4.40
CA ALA A 108 -7.71 29.78 -5.35
C ALA A 108 -8.17 28.37 -4.98
N ALA A 109 -8.13 28.02 -3.68
CA ALA A 109 -8.62 26.73 -3.19
C ALA A 109 -10.13 26.55 -3.40
N ASN A 110 -10.93 27.58 -3.19
CA ASN A 110 -12.37 27.55 -3.49
C ASN A 110 -12.62 27.34 -5.00
N ALA A 111 -11.94 28.12 -5.86
CA ALA A 111 -12.10 27.97 -7.32
C ALA A 111 -11.72 26.54 -7.77
N LYS A 112 -10.65 25.96 -7.23
CA LYS A 112 -10.28 24.55 -7.47
C LYS A 112 -11.35 23.59 -6.95
N ALA A 113 -11.87 23.83 -5.75
CA ALA A 113 -12.92 23.00 -5.15
C ALA A 113 -14.18 22.94 -6.04
N LEU A 114 -14.67 24.10 -6.48
CA LEU A 114 -15.84 24.20 -7.38
C LEU A 114 -15.59 23.50 -8.72
N ASP A 115 -14.40 23.67 -9.29
CA ASP A 115 -14.02 23.00 -10.55
C ASP A 115 -14.03 21.46 -10.41
N ILE A 116 -13.44 20.91 -9.35
CA ILE A 116 -13.37 19.45 -9.19
C ILE A 116 -14.70 18.82 -8.76
N LEU A 117 -15.57 19.55 -8.04
CA LEU A 117 -16.94 19.11 -7.74
C LEU A 117 -17.74 18.89 -9.03
N MET A 118 -17.59 19.79 -10.01
CA MET A 118 -18.21 19.63 -11.33
C MET A 118 -17.61 18.49 -12.16
N LYS A 119 -16.51 17.87 -11.67
CA LYS A 119 -15.79 16.76 -12.32
C LYS A 119 -15.92 15.44 -11.55
N GLY A 120 -16.95 15.29 -10.72
CA GLY A 120 -17.33 14.04 -10.06
C GLY A 120 -16.68 13.80 -8.69
N VAL A 121 -15.99 14.77 -8.11
CA VAL A 121 -15.61 14.74 -6.69
C VAL A 121 -16.85 15.02 -5.84
N ASP A 122 -17.07 14.26 -4.80
CA ASP A 122 -18.17 14.44 -3.84
C ASP A 122 -17.68 14.54 -2.37
N SER A 123 -16.35 14.54 -2.18
CA SER A 123 -15.68 14.76 -0.90
C SER A 123 -14.44 15.65 -1.05
N LEU A 124 -14.40 16.74 -0.32
CA LEU A 124 -13.29 17.70 -0.30
C LEU A 124 -12.49 17.59 0.99
N GLY A 125 -11.15 17.57 0.87
CA GLY A 125 -10.24 17.68 2.01
C GLY A 125 -9.44 18.96 1.94
N PHE A 126 -9.61 19.88 2.86
CA PHE A 126 -8.87 21.14 2.94
C PHE A 126 -7.77 21.05 3.99
N HIS A 127 -6.52 21.30 3.57
CA HIS A 127 -5.36 21.36 4.45
C HIS A 127 -4.86 22.80 4.53
N PHE A 128 -4.79 23.37 5.72
CA PHE A 128 -4.30 24.73 5.91
C PHE A 128 -3.61 24.95 7.26
N ALA A 129 -2.73 25.92 7.30
CA ALA A 129 -1.98 26.29 8.49
C ALA A 129 -2.91 26.87 9.59
N GLY A 130 -2.53 26.70 10.84
CA GLY A 130 -3.37 27.12 11.98
C GLY A 130 -3.66 28.61 12.05
N GLU A 131 -2.75 29.45 11.59
CA GLU A 131 -2.94 30.90 11.49
C GLU A 131 -4.01 31.34 10.48
N LYS A 132 -4.35 30.45 9.54
CA LYS A 132 -5.42 30.67 8.55
C LYS A 132 -6.82 30.28 9.07
N VAL A 133 -6.93 29.78 10.29
CA VAL A 133 -8.24 29.45 10.90
C VAL A 133 -8.95 30.75 11.29
N SER A 134 -9.89 31.18 10.47
CA SER A 134 -10.73 32.34 10.71
C SER A 134 -12.08 32.21 10.01
N ARG A 135 -13.07 32.97 10.48
CA ARG A 135 -14.41 32.97 9.85
C ARG A 135 -14.32 33.43 8.38
N GLU A 136 -13.54 34.45 8.09
CA GLU A 136 -13.35 35.00 6.73
C GLU A 136 -12.75 33.94 5.78
N THR A 137 -11.75 33.20 6.27
CA THR A 137 -11.16 32.09 5.51
C THR A 137 -12.22 31.04 5.17
N ILE A 138 -13.03 30.62 6.13
CA ILE A 138 -14.07 29.59 5.91
C ILE A 138 -15.17 30.10 5.00
N GLU A 139 -15.63 31.34 5.17
CA GLU A 139 -16.62 31.97 4.28
C GLU A 139 -16.11 32.05 2.84
N THR A 140 -14.86 32.40 2.64
CA THR A 140 -14.22 32.45 1.32
C THR A 140 -14.05 31.06 0.72
N LEU A 141 -13.54 30.10 1.52
CA LEU A 141 -13.21 28.76 1.09
C LEU A 141 -14.46 27.95 0.69
N LEU A 142 -15.56 28.14 1.41
CA LEU A 142 -16.83 27.43 1.19
C LEU A 142 -17.86 28.25 0.43
N ASN A 143 -17.48 29.37 -0.18
CA ASN A 143 -18.40 30.14 -1.03
C ASN A 143 -18.93 29.26 -2.17
N ASP A 144 -20.23 29.31 -2.43
CA ASP A 144 -20.95 28.53 -3.45
C ASP A 144 -20.86 26.98 -3.31
N ILE A 145 -20.29 26.45 -2.22
CA ILE A 145 -20.30 25.03 -1.89
C ILE A 145 -21.49 24.76 -0.98
N GLU A 146 -22.33 23.74 -1.34
CA GLU A 146 -23.48 23.32 -0.53
C GLU A 146 -23.05 22.22 0.47
N PRO A 147 -22.97 22.51 1.80
CA PRO A 147 -22.44 21.58 2.79
C PRO A 147 -23.27 20.32 3.01
N THR A 148 -24.54 20.32 2.58
CA THR A 148 -25.44 19.17 2.69
C THR A 148 -25.28 18.17 1.55
N CYS A 149 -24.56 18.56 0.47
CA CYS A 149 -24.34 17.76 -0.73
C CYS A 149 -22.91 17.22 -0.85
N VAL A 150 -21.94 17.77 -0.07
CA VAL A 150 -20.52 17.47 -0.18
C VAL A 150 -19.97 17.07 1.18
N GLU A 151 -19.21 15.95 1.23
CA GLU A 151 -18.44 15.62 2.43
C GLU A 151 -17.27 16.61 2.58
N LEU A 152 -17.24 17.38 3.68
CA LEU A 152 -16.24 18.42 3.92
C LEU A 152 -15.27 18.01 5.04
N ASN A 153 -14.00 17.84 4.70
CA ASN A 153 -12.97 17.40 5.61
C ASN A 153 -11.90 18.48 5.76
N PHE A 154 -11.49 18.74 7.00
CA PHE A 154 -10.54 19.81 7.32
C PHE A 154 -9.35 19.27 8.10
N THR A 155 -8.16 19.72 7.74
CA THR A 155 -6.91 19.44 8.44
C THR A 155 -6.21 20.75 8.76
N THR A 156 -5.93 20.97 10.03
CA THR A 156 -5.21 22.15 10.51
C THR A 156 -4.34 21.82 11.73
N CYS A 157 -3.71 22.81 12.34
CA CYS A 157 -2.99 22.64 13.61
C CYS A 157 -3.93 22.14 14.71
N GLN A 158 -3.51 21.11 15.46
CA GLN A 158 -4.34 20.44 16.47
C GLN A 158 -4.94 21.43 17.51
N GLY A 159 -4.19 22.43 17.93
CA GLY A 159 -4.65 23.47 18.87
C GLY A 159 -5.73 24.40 18.31
N LYS A 160 -6.00 24.36 17.00
CA LYS A 160 -7.01 25.19 16.33
C LYS A 160 -8.28 24.41 15.94
N CYS A 161 -8.34 23.12 16.22
CA CYS A 161 -9.47 22.29 15.81
C CYS A 161 -10.78 22.68 16.49
N VAL A 162 -10.76 23.09 17.78
CA VAL A 162 -11.96 23.53 18.51
C VAL A 162 -12.50 24.84 17.93
N GLU A 163 -11.63 25.81 17.70
CA GLU A 163 -11.99 27.09 17.06
C GLU A 163 -12.58 26.87 15.66
N LEU A 164 -11.96 26.00 14.87
CA LEU A 164 -12.46 25.63 13.54
C LEU A 164 -13.86 25.00 13.62
N ALA A 165 -14.09 24.11 14.58
CA ALA A 165 -15.39 23.46 14.79
C ALA A 165 -16.49 24.51 15.07
N GLN A 166 -16.20 25.46 15.97
CA GLN A 166 -17.14 26.55 16.31
C GLN A 166 -17.45 27.44 15.09
N ILE A 167 -16.44 27.77 14.29
CA ILE A 167 -16.60 28.56 13.06
C ILE A 167 -17.48 27.80 12.05
N LEU A 168 -17.25 26.48 11.84
CA LEU A 168 -18.02 25.67 10.90
C LEU A 168 -19.49 25.57 11.31
N VAL A 169 -19.78 25.30 12.59
CA VAL A 169 -21.16 25.25 13.11
C VAL A 169 -21.86 26.60 12.90
N ALA A 170 -21.19 27.70 13.25
CA ALA A 170 -21.74 29.05 13.05
C ALA A 170 -22.00 29.37 11.56
N TYR A 171 -21.07 28.98 10.68
CA TYR A 171 -21.19 29.21 9.24
C TYR A 171 -22.36 28.41 8.65
N PHE A 172 -22.49 27.11 8.97
CA PHE A 172 -23.58 26.27 8.44
C PHE A 172 -24.95 26.74 8.95
N LYS A 173 -25.04 27.19 10.20
CA LYS A 173 -26.27 27.81 10.74
C LYS A 173 -26.61 29.11 10.00
N ALA A 174 -25.64 29.98 9.82
CA ALA A 174 -25.87 31.26 9.12
C ALA A 174 -26.32 31.05 7.67
N LYS A 175 -25.85 29.95 7.02
CA LYS A 175 -26.26 29.54 5.67
C LYS A 175 -27.64 28.85 5.65
N GLY A 176 -28.21 28.50 6.81
CA GLY A 176 -29.50 27.82 6.90
C GLY A 176 -29.46 26.33 6.54
N CYS A 177 -28.30 25.69 6.62
CA CYS A 177 -28.15 24.27 6.32
C CYS A 177 -28.84 23.37 7.35
N ASP A 178 -29.35 22.23 6.88
CA ASP A 178 -29.74 21.13 7.76
C ASP A 178 -28.50 20.47 8.34
N LEU A 179 -28.15 20.79 9.58
CA LEU A 179 -26.91 20.33 10.24
C LEU A 179 -26.84 18.80 10.38
N THR A 180 -27.98 18.10 10.36
CA THR A 180 -28.03 16.64 10.43
C THR A 180 -27.59 15.96 9.14
N LYS A 181 -27.58 16.71 8.03
CA LYS A 181 -27.13 16.23 6.70
C LYS A 181 -25.72 16.65 6.35
N CYS A 182 -25.13 17.57 7.11
CA CYS A 182 -23.75 17.97 6.90
C CYS A 182 -22.80 16.84 7.33
N VAL A 183 -22.07 16.28 6.38
CA VAL A 183 -21.12 15.18 6.60
C VAL A 183 -19.69 15.69 6.42
N GLY A 184 -18.79 15.23 7.27
CA GLY A 184 -17.39 15.63 7.14
C GLY A 184 -16.52 15.22 8.31
N SER A 185 -15.32 15.83 8.37
CA SER A 185 -14.43 15.60 9.50
C SER A 185 -13.49 16.78 9.75
N ILE A 186 -13.06 16.91 11.02
CA ILE A 186 -11.89 17.70 11.40
C ILE A 186 -10.81 16.71 11.82
N ASN A 187 -9.64 16.76 11.18
CA ASN A 187 -8.55 15.82 11.42
C ASN A 187 -7.79 16.20 12.71
N PHE A 188 -8.26 15.69 13.84
CA PHE A 188 -7.60 15.83 15.13
C PHE A 188 -6.95 14.52 15.52
N ASP A 189 -5.61 14.49 15.54
CA ASP A 189 -4.79 13.32 15.87
C ASP A 189 -3.43 13.75 16.45
N PRO A 190 -3.37 14.08 17.74
CA PRO A 190 -2.10 14.41 18.40
C PRO A 190 -1.07 13.30 18.37
N ILE A 191 -1.49 12.02 18.44
CA ILE A 191 -0.58 10.86 18.46
C ILE A 191 0.20 10.73 17.14
N GLN A 192 -0.44 11.02 15.99
CA GLN A 192 0.28 11.00 14.70
C GLN A 192 1.52 11.90 14.71
N LYS A 193 1.46 13.04 15.38
CA LYS A 193 2.59 13.96 15.47
C LYS A 193 3.73 13.39 16.31
N ILE A 194 3.44 12.61 17.36
CA ILE A 194 4.46 11.89 18.12
C ILE A 194 5.21 10.93 17.18
N LEU A 195 4.48 10.13 16.41
CA LEU A 195 5.07 9.15 15.48
C LEU A 195 5.92 9.80 14.37
N LYS A 196 5.45 10.89 13.79
CA LYS A 196 6.12 11.54 12.64
C LYS A 196 7.20 12.53 13.03
N ALA A 197 6.96 13.34 14.06
CA ALA A 197 7.85 14.43 14.46
C ALA A 197 8.76 14.07 15.65
N GLY A 198 8.46 12.99 16.37
CA GLY A 198 9.20 12.59 17.58
C GLY A 198 9.07 13.60 18.72
N LYS A 199 7.95 14.34 18.76
CA LYS A 199 7.64 15.34 19.79
C LYS A 199 6.43 14.89 20.59
N ASP A 200 6.53 14.94 21.90
CA ASP A 200 5.37 14.68 22.76
C ASP A 200 4.31 15.79 22.56
N THR A 201 3.14 15.36 22.14
CA THR A 201 1.94 16.20 21.96
C THR A 201 0.73 15.59 22.66
N SER A 202 0.97 14.69 23.61
CA SER A 202 -0.08 13.98 24.34
C SER A 202 -0.99 14.91 25.14
N GLU A 203 -0.45 16.03 25.65
CA GLU A 203 -1.26 17.02 26.34
C GLU A 203 -2.45 17.55 25.52
N LYS A 204 -2.32 17.52 24.19
CA LYS A 204 -3.38 18.01 23.29
C LYS A 204 -4.58 17.08 23.23
N ILE A 205 -4.44 15.81 23.61
CA ILE A 205 -5.57 14.85 23.62
C ILE A 205 -6.69 15.38 24.53
N ALA A 206 -6.34 16.11 25.59
CA ALA A 206 -7.31 16.75 26.48
C ALA A 206 -8.25 17.77 25.79
N LEU A 207 -7.96 18.18 24.54
CA LEU A 207 -8.85 19.04 23.76
C LEU A 207 -9.99 18.24 23.07
N ALA A 208 -9.89 16.91 23.00
CA ALA A 208 -10.86 16.09 22.27
C ALA A 208 -12.29 16.18 22.81
N PRO A 209 -12.55 16.17 24.14
CA PRO A 209 -13.92 16.37 24.68
C PRO A 209 -14.52 17.72 24.27
N ALA A 210 -13.75 18.81 24.36
CA ALA A 210 -14.21 20.13 23.95
C ALA A 210 -14.48 20.22 22.44
N LEU A 211 -13.68 19.51 21.62
CA LEU A 211 -13.91 19.44 20.18
C LEU A 211 -15.19 18.67 19.85
N ILE A 212 -15.48 17.57 20.58
CA ILE A 212 -16.72 16.80 20.45
C ILE A 212 -17.93 17.64 20.84
N GLU A 213 -17.82 18.42 21.92
CA GLU A 213 -18.86 19.33 22.37
C GLU A 213 -19.12 20.44 21.34
N ALA A 214 -18.07 21.06 20.80
CA ALA A 214 -18.19 22.09 19.77
C ALA A 214 -18.89 21.60 18.49
N LEU A 215 -18.84 20.29 18.21
CA LEU A 215 -19.49 19.64 17.07
C LEU A 215 -20.81 18.94 17.44
N GLU A 216 -21.40 19.22 18.61
CA GLU A 216 -22.61 18.52 19.06
C GLU A 216 -23.77 18.64 18.07
N GLU A 217 -23.93 19.81 17.48
CA GLU A 217 -24.98 20.11 16.51
C GLU A 217 -24.71 19.56 15.09
N LEU A 218 -23.50 19.02 14.84
CA LEU A 218 -23.12 18.33 13.61
C LEU A 218 -22.95 16.83 13.87
N PRO A 219 -24.02 16.06 14.01
CA PRO A 219 -23.95 14.66 14.45
C PRO A 219 -23.17 13.75 13.49
N CYS A 220 -23.13 14.09 12.22
CA CYS A 220 -22.44 13.30 11.18
C CYS A 220 -20.95 13.67 11.01
N TYR A 221 -20.44 14.69 11.73
CA TYR A 221 -19.02 15.04 11.69
C TYR A 221 -18.17 14.14 12.56
N LYS A 222 -17.06 13.65 12.01
CA LYS A 222 -16.00 12.94 12.72
C LYS A 222 -14.92 13.93 13.15
N CYS A 223 -14.31 13.71 14.31
CA CYS A 223 -13.32 14.69 14.78
C CYS A 223 -12.15 14.10 15.56
N VAL A 224 -12.14 12.80 15.80
CA VAL A 224 -10.98 12.10 16.35
C VAL A 224 -10.49 11.11 15.30
N ASN A 225 -9.23 11.26 14.88
CA ASN A 225 -8.74 10.52 13.75
C ASN A 225 -7.61 9.57 14.14
N VAL A 226 -7.62 8.38 13.55
CA VAL A 226 -6.53 7.41 13.58
C VAL A 226 -5.89 7.40 12.20
N ASN A 227 -4.75 8.10 12.04
CA ASN A 227 -4.09 8.25 10.75
C ASN A 227 -3.05 7.15 10.51
N SER A 228 -3.48 5.88 10.52
CA SER A 228 -2.61 4.71 10.40
C SER A 228 -1.95 4.56 9.02
N ALA A 229 -2.46 5.24 7.98
CA ALA A 229 -1.77 5.36 6.69
C ALA A 229 -0.31 5.83 6.81
N ALA A 230 0.02 6.54 7.88
CA ALA A 230 1.40 6.94 8.19
C ALA A 230 2.31 5.73 8.42
N LEU A 231 1.80 4.65 9.03
CA LEU A 231 2.54 3.42 9.30
C LEU A 231 2.83 2.67 7.99
N VAL A 232 1.84 2.57 7.09
CA VAL A 232 2.01 1.94 5.77
C VAL A 232 3.04 2.70 4.94
N ASN A 233 2.98 4.03 4.95
CA ASN A 233 3.95 4.89 4.26
C ASN A 233 5.36 4.85 4.89
N ALA A 234 5.50 4.27 6.08
CA ALA A 234 6.76 3.95 6.74
C ALA A 234 7.15 2.46 6.62
N GLY A 235 6.47 1.70 5.75
CA GLY A 235 6.83 0.32 5.43
C GLY A 235 6.15 -0.76 6.28
N ALA A 236 5.17 -0.43 7.12
CA ALA A 236 4.42 -1.42 7.91
C ALA A 236 3.82 -2.53 7.04
N TYR A 237 3.80 -3.76 7.56
CA TYR A 237 2.98 -4.84 7.03
C TYR A 237 1.49 -4.61 7.33
N ILE A 238 0.62 -5.32 6.63
CA ILE A 238 -0.84 -5.15 6.73
C ILE A 238 -1.34 -5.43 8.14
N TYR A 239 -0.89 -6.53 8.78
CA TYR A 239 -1.30 -6.86 10.13
C TYR A 239 -0.79 -5.84 11.17
N GLN A 240 0.38 -5.22 10.93
CA GLN A 240 0.95 -4.19 11.81
C GLN A 240 0.11 -2.92 11.73
N GLU A 241 -0.21 -2.44 10.53
CA GLU A 241 -1.13 -1.30 10.39
C GLU A 241 -2.44 -1.57 11.13
N LEU A 242 -3.05 -2.74 10.88
CA LEU A 242 -4.34 -3.10 11.47
C LEU A 242 -4.28 -3.18 13.00
N GLY A 243 -3.32 -3.90 13.56
CA GLY A 243 -3.18 -4.07 15.01
C GLY A 243 -2.91 -2.74 15.72
N TYR A 244 -2.01 -1.93 15.17
CA TYR A 244 -1.71 -0.61 15.72
C TYR A 244 -2.86 0.39 15.52
N ALA A 245 -3.59 0.35 14.40
CA ALA A 245 -4.76 1.21 14.20
C ALA A 245 -5.87 0.92 15.23
N LEU A 246 -6.10 -0.35 15.53
CA LEU A 246 -7.07 -0.76 16.55
C LEU A 246 -6.66 -0.29 17.95
N ALA A 247 -5.40 -0.48 18.33
CA ALA A 247 -4.87 -0.01 19.61
C ALA A 247 -4.91 1.53 19.71
N TRP A 248 -4.58 2.22 18.62
CA TRP A 248 -4.66 3.68 18.55
C TRP A 248 -6.10 4.19 18.67
N GLY A 249 -7.05 3.52 18.01
CA GLY A 249 -8.47 3.83 18.14
C GLY A 249 -8.99 3.56 19.55
N ASN A 250 -8.59 2.43 20.16
CA ASN A 250 -8.94 2.07 21.54
C ASN A 250 -8.37 3.08 22.55
N GLU A 251 -7.14 3.53 22.38
CA GLU A 251 -6.52 4.57 23.19
C GLU A 251 -7.38 5.85 23.23
N TYR A 252 -7.82 6.33 22.07
CA TYR A 252 -8.71 7.49 22.02
C TYR A 252 -10.07 7.21 22.64
N LEU A 253 -10.66 6.04 22.39
CA LEU A 253 -11.95 5.67 22.96
C LEU A 253 -11.90 5.61 24.48
N GLN A 254 -10.84 5.01 25.04
CA GLN A 254 -10.62 4.92 26.48
C GLN A 254 -10.45 6.31 27.09
N GLN A 255 -9.54 7.15 26.56
CA GLN A 255 -9.30 8.49 27.10
C GLN A 255 -10.55 9.38 27.05
N LEU A 256 -11.38 9.26 26.01
CA LEU A 256 -12.64 9.99 25.92
C LEU A 256 -13.65 9.51 26.94
N THR A 257 -13.79 8.20 27.15
CA THR A 257 -14.71 7.64 28.15
C THR A 257 -14.25 7.94 29.57
N ASP A 258 -12.95 7.90 29.84
CA ASP A 258 -12.37 8.30 31.13
C ASP A 258 -12.57 9.80 31.41
N ALA A 259 -12.61 10.63 30.37
CA ALA A 259 -12.97 12.06 30.46
C ALA A 259 -14.49 12.30 30.59
N GLY A 260 -15.32 11.25 30.70
CA GLY A 260 -16.76 11.32 30.90
C GLY A 260 -17.58 11.48 29.60
N VAL A 261 -17.00 11.35 28.42
CA VAL A 261 -17.77 11.34 27.17
C VAL A 261 -18.48 9.99 27.01
N PRO A 262 -19.82 9.97 26.83
CA PRO A 262 -20.54 8.71 26.62
C PRO A 262 -19.96 7.91 25.42
N VAL A 263 -19.89 6.59 25.58
CA VAL A 263 -19.30 5.72 24.55
C VAL A 263 -19.95 5.88 23.17
N GLU A 264 -21.28 6.07 23.14
CA GLU A 264 -22.01 6.30 21.89
C GLU A 264 -21.52 7.54 21.16
N LYS A 265 -21.22 8.60 21.92
CA LYS A 265 -20.71 9.86 21.38
C LYS A 265 -19.23 9.72 21.00
N ALA A 266 -18.41 9.13 21.86
CA ALA A 266 -16.99 8.93 21.63
C ALA A 266 -16.73 8.07 20.38
N ALA A 267 -17.30 6.86 20.31
CA ALA A 267 -17.09 5.93 19.19
C ALA A 267 -17.62 6.50 17.85
N SER A 268 -18.77 7.19 17.89
CA SER A 268 -19.35 7.81 16.68
C SER A 268 -18.48 8.95 16.09
N ARG A 269 -17.54 9.52 16.86
CA ARG A 269 -16.67 10.62 16.44
C ARG A 269 -15.31 10.16 15.92
N ILE A 270 -14.98 8.87 16.07
CA ILE A 270 -13.70 8.31 15.60
C ILE A 270 -13.79 7.98 14.10
N LYS A 271 -12.72 8.34 13.37
CA LYS A 271 -12.51 8.05 11.94
C LYS A 271 -11.13 7.44 11.74
N PHE A 272 -11.06 6.40 10.92
CA PHE A 272 -9.82 5.75 10.57
C PHE A 272 -9.39 6.17 9.16
N ASN A 273 -8.19 6.75 9.05
CA ASN A 273 -7.53 7.03 7.78
C ASN A 273 -6.45 5.97 7.57
N MET A 274 -6.76 4.94 6.80
CA MET A 274 -5.91 3.76 6.59
C MET A 274 -5.24 3.79 5.23
N GLY A 275 -4.03 3.20 5.15
CA GLY A 275 -3.32 3.03 3.88
C GLY A 275 -3.87 1.88 3.05
N ILE A 276 -3.56 1.87 1.77
CA ILE A 276 -3.77 0.73 0.87
C ILE A 276 -2.49 0.49 0.10
N GLY A 277 -1.95 -0.73 0.21
CA GLY A 277 -0.79 -1.19 -0.52
C GLY A 277 -1.14 -2.11 -1.69
N GLY A 278 -0.10 -2.65 -2.32
CA GLY A 278 -0.23 -3.44 -3.54
C GLY A 278 -0.74 -4.87 -3.38
N ASN A 279 -0.96 -5.38 -2.14
CA ASN A 279 -1.40 -6.77 -1.93
C ASN A 279 -2.93 -6.87 -1.98
N TYR A 280 -3.46 -6.96 -3.18
CA TYR A 280 -4.85 -6.79 -3.54
C TYR A 280 -5.87 -7.52 -2.63
N PHE A 281 -5.74 -8.83 -2.48
CA PHE A 281 -6.71 -9.63 -1.73
C PHE A 281 -6.54 -9.48 -0.21
N MET A 282 -5.30 -9.29 0.25
CA MET A 282 -5.05 -9.05 1.68
C MET A 282 -5.53 -7.66 2.10
N GLU A 283 -5.47 -6.67 1.22
CA GLU A 283 -6.04 -5.35 1.51
C GLU A 283 -7.57 -5.40 1.63
N ILE A 284 -8.27 -6.17 0.79
CA ILE A 284 -9.71 -6.43 0.96
C ILE A 284 -9.97 -7.09 2.32
N ALA A 285 -9.20 -8.12 2.65
CA ALA A 285 -9.31 -8.85 3.91
C ALA A 285 -9.03 -7.96 5.14
N LYS A 286 -8.06 -7.03 5.04
CA LYS A 286 -7.72 -6.06 6.08
C LYS A 286 -8.94 -5.24 6.52
N PHE A 287 -9.66 -4.63 5.59
CA PHE A 287 -10.81 -3.79 5.95
C PHE A 287 -11.99 -4.60 6.48
N ARG A 288 -12.17 -5.83 6.02
CA ARG A 288 -13.15 -6.76 6.58
C ARG A 288 -12.80 -7.10 8.03
N ALA A 289 -11.55 -7.48 8.30
CA ALA A 289 -11.02 -7.74 9.64
C ALA A 289 -11.08 -6.50 10.54
N ALA A 290 -10.73 -5.32 10.01
CA ALA A 290 -10.75 -4.05 10.73
C ALA A 290 -12.14 -3.73 11.32
N ARG A 291 -13.17 -3.79 10.48
CA ARG A 291 -14.56 -3.54 10.94
C ARG A 291 -15.01 -4.54 12.00
N MET A 292 -14.72 -5.83 11.78
CA MET A 292 -15.08 -6.87 12.73
C MET A 292 -14.41 -6.67 14.10
N LEU A 293 -13.11 -6.45 14.11
CA LEU A 293 -12.34 -6.30 15.35
C LEU A 293 -12.68 -5.00 16.06
N TRP A 294 -12.83 -3.89 15.33
CA TRP A 294 -13.27 -2.62 15.92
C TRP A 294 -14.66 -2.73 16.57
N ALA A 295 -15.58 -3.38 15.88
CA ALA A 295 -16.91 -3.60 16.43
C ALA A 295 -16.88 -4.39 17.76
N GLN A 296 -16.01 -5.40 17.85
CA GLN A 296 -15.80 -6.19 19.06
C GLN A 296 -15.17 -5.33 20.19
N ILE A 297 -14.20 -4.47 19.86
CA ILE A 297 -13.58 -3.56 20.84
C ILE A 297 -14.64 -2.61 21.40
N VAL A 298 -15.37 -1.89 20.54
CA VAL A 298 -16.40 -0.93 20.99
C VAL A 298 -17.49 -1.62 21.81
N LYS A 299 -17.85 -2.86 21.44
CA LYS A 299 -18.84 -3.64 22.18
C LYS A 299 -18.47 -3.90 23.65
N GLN A 300 -17.17 -3.96 23.98
CA GLN A 300 -16.71 -4.13 25.37
C GLN A 300 -17.00 -2.91 26.27
N TYR A 301 -17.24 -1.75 25.67
CA TYR A 301 -17.65 -0.54 26.38
C TYR A 301 -19.18 -0.49 26.62
N GLU A 302 -19.90 -1.57 26.30
CA GLU A 302 -21.35 -1.76 26.55
C GLU A 302 -22.26 -0.65 25.96
N PRO A 303 -22.10 -0.29 24.67
CA PRO A 303 -22.95 0.72 24.05
C PRO A 303 -24.39 0.24 23.96
N LYS A 304 -25.35 1.18 24.05
CA LYS A 304 -26.81 0.91 23.98
C LYS A 304 -27.27 0.43 22.58
N CYS A 305 -26.53 0.76 21.54
CA CYS A 305 -26.83 0.40 20.15
C CYS A 305 -25.59 -0.13 19.47
N ASP A 306 -25.70 -1.26 18.74
CA ASP A 306 -24.62 -1.79 17.93
C ASP A 306 -24.25 -0.88 16.74
N CYS A 307 -25.12 0.06 16.39
CA CYS A 307 -24.87 1.02 15.30
C CYS A 307 -23.63 1.89 15.53
N VAL A 308 -23.24 2.16 16.79
CA VAL A 308 -22.02 2.94 17.11
C VAL A 308 -20.74 2.12 17.03
N CYS A 309 -20.86 0.78 16.91
CA CYS A 309 -19.72 -0.11 16.71
C CYS A 309 -19.20 -0.10 15.26
N GLN A 310 -19.84 0.62 14.35
CA GLN A 310 -19.40 0.75 12.96
C GLN A 310 -18.10 1.51 12.87
N MET A 311 -17.12 0.96 12.14
CA MET A 311 -15.87 1.62 11.84
C MET A 311 -16.04 2.52 10.62
N HIS A 312 -15.77 3.81 10.76
CA HIS A 312 -15.74 4.73 9.60
C HIS A 312 -14.33 4.81 9.01
N VAL A 313 -14.19 4.48 7.73
CA VAL A 313 -12.87 4.31 7.08
C VAL A 313 -12.74 5.21 5.87
N CYS A 314 -11.72 6.07 5.88
CA CYS A 314 -11.16 6.69 4.68
C CYS A 314 -9.89 5.94 4.27
N ALA A 315 -9.85 5.44 3.05
CA ALA A 315 -8.70 4.72 2.53
C ALA A 315 -7.85 5.63 1.62
N THR A 316 -6.53 5.56 1.75
CA THR A 316 -5.60 6.34 0.92
C THR A 316 -4.59 5.41 0.28
N THR A 317 -4.41 5.49 -1.04
CA THR A 317 -3.37 4.73 -1.74
C THR A 317 -1.98 5.14 -1.24
N THR A 318 -1.12 4.15 -0.96
CA THR A 318 0.18 4.39 -0.34
C THR A 318 1.17 5.06 -1.30
N THR A 319 2.08 5.86 -0.75
CA THR A 319 3.26 6.36 -1.48
C THR A 319 4.46 5.42 -1.34
N TYR A 320 4.44 4.47 -0.42
CA TYR A 320 5.57 3.61 -0.09
C TYR A 320 6.09 2.79 -1.28
N ASN A 321 5.19 2.28 -2.11
CA ASN A 321 5.49 1.48 -3.30
C ASN A 321 5.55 2.30 -4.60
N GLN A 322 5.33 3.63 -4.56
CA GLN A 322 5.46 4.49 -5.72
C GLN A 322 6.92 4.75 -6.07
N THR A 323 7.20 4.93 -7.35
CA THR A 323 8.54 5.09 -7.91
C THR A 323 8.69 6.41 -8.66
N MET A 324 9.90 6.96 -8.69
CA MET A 324 10.25 8.14 -9.48
C MET A 324 10.54 7.74 -10.93
N PHE A 325 11.24 6.63 -11.13
CA PHE A 325 11.47 6.05 -12.45
C PHE A 325 10.30 5.15 -12.84
N ASP A 326 10.04 5.08 -14.14
CA ASP A 326 8.86 4.39 -14.71
C ASP A 326 7.56 4.81 -14.00
N SER A 327 7.44 6.10 -13.79
CA SER A 327 6.44 6.70 -12.91
C SER A 327 4.98 6.45 -13.36
N TYR A 328 4.74 6.20 -14.64
CA TYR A 328 3.39 5.84 -15.12
C TYR A 328 2.93 4.47 -14.62
N VAL A 329 3.82 3.58 -14.20
CA VAL A 329 3.46 2.32 -13.52
C VAL A 329 2.77 2.59 -12.18
N ASN A 330 3.00 3.76 -11.56
CA ASN A 330 2.26 4.17 -10.36
C ASN A 330 0.75 4.29 -10.61
N LEU A 331 0.32 4.61 -11.85
CA LEU A 331 -1.11 4.61 -12.21
C LEU A 331 -1.72 3.20 -12.12
N LEU A 332 -0.96 2.19 -12.53
CA LEU A 332 -1.40 0.79 -12.45
C LEU A 332 -1.46 0.32 -11.00
N ARG A 333 -0.47 0.72 -10.17
CA ARG A 333 -0.45 0.43 -8.73
C ARG A 333 -1.65 1.05 -8.03
N SER A 334 -1.82 2.36 -8.15
CA SER A 334 -2.92 3.07 -7.51
C SER A 334 -4.30 2.63 -8.01
N GLN A 335 -4.43 2.17 -9.28
CA GLN A 335 -5.67 1.60 -9.78
C GLN A 335 -6.03 0.31 -9.04
N THR A 336 -5.10 -0.65 -8.91
CA THR A 336 -5.36 -1.91 -8.19
C THR A 336 -5.60 -1.69 -6.70
N GLU A 337 -4.90 -0.75 -6.08
CA GLU A 337 -5.12 -0.32 -4.69
C GLU A 337 -6.52 0.28 -4.52
N THR A 338 -6.94 1.17 -5.42
CA THR A 338 -8.29 1.76 -5.43
C THR A 338 -9.37 0.69 -5.61
N MET A 339 -9.12 -0.31 -6.47
CA MET A 339 -10.05 -1.45 -6.64
C MET A 339 -10.20 -2.24 -5.34
N SER A 340 -9.12 -2.57 -4.64
CA SER A 340 -9.22 -3.30 -3.36
C SER A 340 -9.96 -2.49 -2.30
N ALA A 341 -9.75 -1.17 -2.22
CA ALA A 341 -10.51 -0.28 -1.34
C ALA A 341 -12.01 -0.28 -1.64
N ALA A 342 -12.37 -0.11 -2.91
CA ALA A 342 -13.77 -0.10 -3.34
C ALA A 342 -14.47 -1.44 -3.05
N LEU A 343 -13.82 -2.58 -3.38
CA LEU A 343 -14.36 -3.91 -3.08
C LEU A 343 -14.43 -4.21 -1.58
N ALA A 344 -13.55 -3.60 -0.79
CA ALA A 344 -13.56 -3.70 0.67
C ALA A 344 -14.63 -2.82 1.34
N MET A 345 -15.42 -2.05 0.56
CA MET A 345 -16.54 -1.24 1.05
C MET A 345 -16.13 -0.12 2.03
N VAL A 346 -15.02 0.56 1.78
CA VAL A 346 -14.65 1.74 2.57
C VAL A 346 -15.61 2.92 2.36
N ASP A 347 -15.60 3.91 3.26
CA ASP A 347 -16.56 5.02 3.20
C ASP A 347 -16.09 6.13 2.25
N SER A 348 -14.79 6.39 2.17
CA SER A 348 -14.19 7.34 1.22
C SER A 348 -12.82 6.87 0.75
N ILE A 349 -12.40 7.31 -0.44
CA ILE A 349 -11.11 6.95 -1.02
C ILE A 349 -10.36 8.21 -1.45
N VAL A 350 -9.07 8.27 -1.15
CA VAL A 350 -8.12 9.25 -1.66
C VAL A 350 -7.10 8.51 -2.52
N VAL A 351 -7.01 8.86 -3.79
CA VAL A 351 -5.98 8.32 -4.68
C VAL A 351 -4.81 9.31 -4.76
N THR A 352 -3.63 8.84 -4.41
CA THR A 352 -2.40 9.61 -4.50
C THR A 352 -1.98 9.73 -5.96
N PRO A 353 -1.77 10.95 -6.50
CA PRO A 353 -1.28 11.15 -7.85
C PRO A 353 0.06 10.45 -8.12
N PHE A 354 0.26 9.98 -9.34
CA PHE A 354 1.40 9.15 -9.74
C PHE A 354 2.76 9.88 -9.68
N ASP A 355 2.76 11.20 -9.77
CA ASP A 355 3.92 12.08 -9.78
C ASP A 355 4.36 12.54 -8.38
N LYS A 356 3.55 12.25 -7.35
CA LYS A 356 3.82 12.64 -5.95
C LYS A 356 5.22 12.30 -5.44
N PRO A 357 5.88 11.20 -5.88
CA PRO A 357 7.24 10.88 -5.43
C PRO A 357 8.32 11.89 -5.83
N TYR A 358 8.11 12.71 -6.85
CA TYR A 358 9.15 13.56 -7.43
C TYR A 358 8.72 15.01 -7.73
N GLU A 359 7.42 15.32 -7.70
CA GLU A 359 6.95 16.69 -7.90
C GLU A 359 5.65 16.98 -7.12
N THR A 360 5.28 18.24 -7.05
CA THR A 360 3.95 18.62 -6.56
C THR A 360 2.92 18.25 -7.63
N PRO A 361 1.88 17.46 -7.29
CA PRO A 361 0.84 17.10 -8.23
C PRO A 361 0.20 18.30 -8.90
N ASN A 362 -0.13 18.14 -10.18
CA ASN A 362 -0.75 19.15 -11.02
C ASN A 362 -2.14 18.69 -11.47
N ASP A 363 -2.88 19.55 -12.19
CA ASP A 363 -4.25 19.26 -12.62
C ASP A 363 -4.35 17.98 -13.48
N PHE A 364 -3.31 17.64 -14.25
CA PHE A 364 -3.29 16.43 -15.06
C PHE A 364 -3.19 15.17 -14.19
N SER A 365 -2.21 15.11 -13.30
CA SER A 365 -2.01 13.95 -12.42
C SER A 365 -3.15 13.77 -11.42
N GLU A 366 -3.67 14.85 -10.85
CA GLU A 366 -4.86 14.84 -9.99
C GLU A 366 -6.12 14.38 -10.73
N ARG A 367 -6.29 14.79 -12.00
CA ARG A 367 -7.38 14.32 -12.85
C ARG A 367 -7.31 12.81 -13.07
N LEU A 368 -6.13 12.26 -13.35
CA LEU A 368 -5.96 10.82 -13.51
C LEU A 368 -6.29 10.08 -12.22
N ALA A 369 -5.79 10.55 -11.07
CA ALA A 369 -6.07 9.97 -9.77
C ALA A 369 -7.58 9.93 -9.46
N ARG A 370 -8.30 11.02 -9.70
CA ARG A 370 -9.75 11.10 -9.56
C ARG A 370 -10.48 10.15 -10.52
N ASN A 371 -10.07 10.13 -11.79
CA ASN A 371 -10.72 9.32 -12.82
C ASN A 371 -10.58 7.81 -12.56
N GLN A 372 -9.56 7.35 -11.84
CA GLN A 372 -9.47 5.95 -11.40
C GLN A 372 -10.69 5.54 -10.57
N GLN A 373 -11.13 6.38 -9.64
CA GLN A 373 -12.32 6.10 -8.83
C GLN A 373 -13.61 6.19 -9.64
N LEU A 374 -13.72 7.21 -10.50
CA LEU A 374 -14.91 7.41 -11.34
C LEU A 374 -15.09 6.26 -12.34
N LEU A 375 -14.01 5.74 -12.93
CA LEU A 375 -14.03 4.57 -13.78
C LEU A 375 -14.60 3.35 -13.04
N LEU A 376 -14.16 3.10 -11.81
CA LEU A 376 -14.67 2.00 -10.99
C LEU A 376 -16.14 2.17 -10.61
N LYS A 377 -16.57 3.41 -10.38
CA LYS A 377 -17.94 3.74 -9.97
C LYS A 377 -18.92 3.73 -11.15
N GLU A 378 -18.57 4.39 -12.26
CA GLU A 378 -19.49 4.66 -13.37
C GLU A 378 -19.41 3.63 -14.52
N GLU A 379 -18.22 3.08 -14.81
CA GLU A 379 -18.03 2.13 -15.91
C GLU A 379 -17.97 0.68 -15.40
N ALA A 380 -17.18 0.42 -14.33
CA ALA A 380 -17.02 -0.92 -13.78
C ALA A 380 -18.11 -1.31 -12.76
N HIS A 381 -18.94 -0.37 -12.32
CA HIS A 381 -20.11 -0.57 -11.45
C HIS A 381 -19.82 -1.23 -10.10
N PHE A 382 -18.64 -0.98 -9.51
CA PHE A 382 -18.26 -1.52 -8.20
C PHE A 382 -19.15 -1.02 -7.06
N ASN A 383 -19.88 0.06 -7.28
CA ASN A 383 -20.82 0.67 -6.34
C ASN A 383 -22.18 -0.05 -6.24
N LYS A 384 -22.47 -1.05 -7.08
CA LYS A 384 -23.79 -1.69 -7.16
C LYS A 384 -23.97 -2.89 -6.25
N ILE A 385 -22.88 -3.55 -5.85
CA ILE A 385 -22.92 -4.80 -5.10
C ILE A 385 -22.21 -4.63 -3.75
N VAL A 386 -22.85 -5.11 -2.69
CA VAL A 386 -22.27 -5.15 -1.34
C VAL A 386 -21.43 -6.43 -1.18
N ASP A 387 -20.28 -6.30 -0.53
CA ASP A 387 -19.38 -7.40 -0.15
C ASP A 387 -19.21 -8.49 -1.21
N VAL A 388 -18.79 -8.09 -2.42
CA VAL A 388 -18.54 -9.03 -3.54
C VAL A 388 -17.52 -10.12 -3.18
N ALA A 389 -16.66 -9.89 -2.20
CA ALA A 389 -15.66 -10.82 -1.71
C ALA A 389 -16.24 -11.87 -0.74
N GLY A 390 -17.45 -11.63 -0.22
CA GLY A 390 -18.11 -12.49 0.76
C GLY A 390 -18.38 -13.89 0.23
N GLY A 391 -18.02 -14.91 1.02
CA GLY A 391 -18.15 -16.32 0.67
C GLY A 391 -17.02 -16.87 -0.20
N SER A 392 -16.04 -16.07 -0.59
CA SER A 392 -14.80 -16.56 -1.19
C SER A 392 -13.97 -17.27 -0.11
N TYR A 393 -13.75 -18.57 -0.25
CA TYR A 393 -12.98 -19.36 0.72
C TYR A 393 -11.62 -18.74 1.02
N TYR A 394 -10.97 -18.24 0.00
CA TYR A 394 -9.66 -17.58 0.11
C TYR A 394 -9.73 -16.27 0.91
N ILE A 395 -10.65 -15.36 0.56
CA ILE A 395 -10.74 -14.04 1.23
C ILE A 395 -11.24 -14.19 2.66
N GLU A 396 -12.20 -15.09 2.92
CA GLU A 396 -12.67 -15.35 4.28
C GLU A 396 -11.54 -15.90 5.17
N HIS A 397 -10.71 -16.81 4.63
CA HIS A 397 -9.54 -17.30 5.33
C HIS A 397 -8.50 -16.20 5.59
N LEU A 398 -8.19 -15.37 4.58
CA LEU A 398 -7.29 -14.23 4.75
C LEU A 398 -7.80 -13.24 5.80
N THR A 399 -9.10 -12.98 5.80
CA THR A 399 -9.75 -12.09 6.79
C THR A 399 -9.55 -12.59 8.21
N GLN A 400 -9.77 -13.90 8.44
CA GLN A 400 -9.55 -14.51 9.73
C GLN A 400 -8.07 -14.50 10.13
N ALA A 401 -7.17 -14.92 9.24
CA ALA A 401 -5.75 -14.98 9.52
C ALA A 401 -5.15 -13.61 9.84
N LEU A 402 -5.53 -12.57 9.09
CA LEU A 402 -5.12 -11.19 9.39
C LEU A 402 -5.73 -10.69 10.70
N ALA A 403 -6.99 -10.99 10.97
CA ALA A 403 -7.63 -10.64 12.24
C ALA A 403 -6.89 -11.25 13.43
N GLU A 404 -6.48 -12.51 13.34
CA GLU A 404 -5.73 -13.19 14.40
C GLU A 404 -4.36 -12.54 14.66
N GLN A 405 -3.61 -12.20 13.60
CA GLN A 405 -2.31 -11.55 13.76
C GLN A 405 -2.44 -10.12 14.31
N ALA A 406 -3.39 -9.35 13.79
CA ALA A 406 -3.65 -8.00 14.26
C ALA A 406 -4.15 -7.99 15.71
N TRP A 407 -4.99 -8.97 16.10
CA TRP A 407 -5.48 -9.11 17.46
C TRP A 407 -4.35 -9.46 18.44
N LYS A 408 -3.44 -10.34 18.07
CA LYS A 408 -2.25 -10.63 18.90
C LYS A 408 -1.43 -9.37 19.15
N LEU A 409 -1.18 -8.57 18.08
CA LEU A 409 -0.46 -7.31 18.21
C LEU A 409 -1.22 -6.30 19.08
N PHE A 410 -2.54 -6.19 18.89
CA PHE A 410 -3.40 -5.34 19.71
C PHE A 410 -3.27 -5.70 21.20
N LEU A 411 -3.42 -6.98 21.55
CA LEU A 411 -3.29 -7.45 22.93
C LEU A 411 -1.89 -7.21 23.51
N ASP A 412 -0.84 -7.36 22.70
CA ASP A 412 0.53 -7.06 23.12
C ASP A 412 0.68 -5.58 23.46
N VAL A 413 0.17 -4.68 22.63
CA VAL A 413 0.20 -3.23 22.88
C VAL A 413 -0.58 -2.87 24.15
N GLU A 414 -1.78 -3.39 24.32
CA GLU A 414 -2.62 -3.13 25.51
C GLU A 414 -1.95 -3.64 26.79
N SER A 415 -1.38 -4.86 26.78
CA SER A 415 -0.69 -5.43 27.94
C SER A 415 0.58 -4.68 28.33
N ASN A 416 1.15 -3.90 27.41
CA ASN A 416 2.35 -3.08 27.62
C ASN A 416 2.04 -1.59 27.84
N GLY A 417 0.83 -1.24 28.27
CA GLY A 417 0.45 0.10 28.72
C GLY A 417 -0.29 0.94 27.69
N GLY A 418 -0.77 0.34 26.60
CA GLY A 418 -1.55 1.00 25.57
C GLY A 418 -0.72 1.68 24.47
N PHE A 419 -1.42 2.17 23.46
CA PHE A 419 -0.76 2.68 22.26
C PHE A 419 0.04 3.97 22.51
N LEU A 420 -0.49 4.89 23.29
CA LEU A 420 0.19 6.16 23.60
C LEU A 420 1.52 5.93 24.33
N ALA A 421 1.53 5.06 25.34
CA ALA A 421 2.74 4.74 26.10
C ALA A 421 3.81 4.11 25.18
N GLN A 422 3.42 3.21 24.28
CA GLN A 422 4.33 2.60 23.31
C GLN A 422 4.88 3.61 22.30
N ALA A 423 4.03 4.56 21.82
CA ALA A 423 4.43 5.61 20.90
C ALA A 423 5.39 6.62 21.55
N LEU A 424 5.16 7.00 22.81
CA LEU A 424 6.05 7.88 23.59
C LEU A 424 7.38 7.20 23.90
N ALA A 425 7.37 5.89 24.13
CA ALA A 425 8.58 5.11 24.31
C ALA A 425 9.36 4.84 23.01
N GLY A 426 8.82 5.24 21.84
CA GLY A 426 9.43 5.00 20.53
C GLY A 426 9.28 3.57 19.99
N LYS A 427 8.66 2.66 20.73
CA LYS A 427 8.62 1.23 20.38
C LYS A 427 7.81 0.93 19.10
N VAL A 428 6.72 1.66 18.88
CA VAL A 428 5.93 1.55 17.64
C VAL A 428 6.80 1.94 16.45
N GLN A 429 7.48 3.08 16.55
CA GLN A 429 8.34 3.61 15.49
C GLN A 429 9.50 2.66 15.21
N ASP A 430 10.19 2.17 16.26
CA ASP A 430 11.32 1.25 16.11
C ASP A 430 10.90 -0.07 15.45
N THR A 431 9.74 -0.61 15.81
CA THR A 431 9.19 -1.83 15.19
C THR A 431 8.89 -1.62 13.70
N ILE A 432 8.27 -0.51 13.35
CA ILE A 432 7.95 -0.20 11.94
C ILE A 432 9.23 0.09 11.15
N ASN A 433 10.17 0.85 11.72
CA ASN A 433 11.46 1.14 11.09
C ASN A 433 12.28 -0.14 10.85
N ALA A 434 12.27 -1.08 11.78
CA ALA A 434 12.91 -2.40 11.59
C ALA A 434 12.24 -3.18 10.45
N THR A 435 10.91 -3.12 10.35
CA THR A 435 10.17 -3.70 9.22
C THR A 435 10.57 -3.04 7.89
N ASN A 436 10.64 -1.70 7.85
CA ASN A 436 11.08 -0.96 6.68
C ASN A 436 12.48 -1.38 6.23
N GLN A 437 13.44 -1.44 7.16
CA GLN A 437 14.80 -1.89 6.87
C GLN A 437 14.84 -3.33 6.34
N ALA A 438 14.05 -4.24 6.89
CA ALA A 438 13.95 -5.61 6.40
C ALA A 438 13.39 -5.67 4.96
N ARG A 439 12.41 -4.83 4.63
CA ARG A 439 11.84 -4.71 3.28
C ARG A 439 12.85 -4.13 2.29
N HIS A 440 13.59 -3.09 2.66
CA HIS A 440 14.70 -2.55 1.86
C HIS A 440 15.79 -3.62 1.60
N ALA A 441 16.16 -4.40 2.62
CA ALA A 441 17.09 -5.51 2.45
C ALA A 441 16.55 -6.62 1.54
N ASN A 442 15.22 -6.86 1.53
CA ASN A 442 14.56 -7.78 0.60
C ASN A 442 14.52 -7.21 -0.82
N ALA A 443 14.24 -5.93 -0.99
CA ALA A 443 14.28 -5.24 -2.28
C ALA A 443 15.70 -5.27 -2.88
N ALA A 444 16.74 -4.99 -2.07
CA ALA A 444 18.14 -5.05 -2.47
C ALA A 444 18.57 -6.43 -2.99
N LYS A 445 17.99 -7.52 -2.44
CA LYS A 445 18.22 -8.91 -2.83
C LYS A 445 17.20 -9.45 -3.85
N ARG A 446 16.35 -8.60 -4.40
CA ARG A 446 15.27 -8.98 -5.32
C ARG A 446 14.34 -10.08 -4.77
N LYS A 447 14.08 -10.07 -3.45
CA LYS A 447 13.06 -10.88 -2.80
C LYS A 447 11.72 -10.12 -2.72
N GLU A 448 11.77 -8.81 -2.65
CA GLU A 448 10.63 -7.90 -2.82
C GLU A 448 10.83 -7.12 -4.13
N PHE A 449 9.90 -7.28 -5.08
CA PHE A 449 10.02 -6.70 -6.41
C PHE A 449 9.35 -5.33 -6.49
N ILE A 450 10.05 -4.40 -7.15
CA ILE A 450 9.54 -3.08 -7.52
C ILE A 450 9.67 -2.98 -9.03
N LEU A 451 8.55 -3.16 -9.72
CA LEU A 451 8.51 -3.11 -11.18
C LEU A 451 9.00 -1.74 -11.68
N GLY A 452 9.83 -1.73 -12.71
CA GLY A 452 10.43 -0.50 -13.23
C GLY A 452 11.66 0.00 -12.43
N THR A 453 12.00 -0.63 -11.29
CA THR A 453 13.13 -0.24 -10.43
C THR A 453 14.15 -1.38 -10.29
N ASN A 454 13.91 -2.36 -9.43
CA ASN A 454 14.80 -3.52 -9.26
C ASN A 454 14.42 -4.72 -10.14
N GLN A 455 13.29 -4.63 -10.83
CA GLN A 455 12.79 -5.64 -11.75
C GLN A 455 12.21 -4.96 -13.00
N PHE A 456 12.65 -5.38 -14.18
CA PHE A 456 12.26 -4.84 -15.49
C PHE A 456 12.34 -3.31 -15.58
N PRO A 457 13.50 -2.70 -15.26
CA PRO A 457 13.66 -1.25 -15.41
C PRO A 457 13.54 -0.85 -16.88
N ASN A 458 13.04 0.37 -17.13
CA ASN A 458 13.08 0.94 -18.48
C ASN A 458 14.52 1.31 -18.84
N PHE A 459 15.07 0.67 -19.88
CA PHE A 459 16.48 0.79 -20.26
C PHE A 459 16.84 2.14 -20.90
N THR A 460 15.84 2.88 -21.37
CA THR A 460 16.04 4.15 -22.11
C THR A 460 15.57 5.38 -21.32
N GLU A 461 14.95 5.19 -20.16
CA GLU A 461 14.48 6.28 -19.32
C GLU A 461 15.64 6.94 -18.59
N THR A 462 15.58 8.27 -18.48
CA THR A 462 16.42 9.08 -17.60
C THR A 462 15.56 9.82 -16.59
N SER A 463 16.19 10.39 -15.56
CA SER A 463 15.46 11.19 -14.56
C SER A 463 14.85 12.47 -15.14
N GLU A 464 15.33 12.96 -16.27
CA GLU A 464 14.87 14.22 -16.90
C GLU A 464 14.83 15.40 -15.93
N GLY A 465 15.72 15.40 -14.93
CA GLY A 465 15.73 16.42 -13.87
C GLY A 465 14.79 16.17 -12.71
N LYS A 466 14.00 15.09 -12.72
CA LYS A 466 13.20 14.68 -11.54
C LYS A 466 14.09 14.51 -10.31
N ARG A 467 13.58 14.89 -9.16
CA ARG A 467 14.25 14.69 -7.86
C ARG A 467 13.22 14.16 -6.87
N PRO A 468 13.63 13.35 -5.88
CA PRO A 468 12.73 12.94 -4.82
C PRO A 468 12.06 14.17 -4.19
N ALA A 469 10.73 14.13 -4.05
CA ALA A 469 9.99 15.20 -3.41
C ALA A 469 10.51 15.39 -1.99
N ALA A 470 10.79 16.63 -1.60
CA ALA A 470 11.13 16.96 -0.22
C ALA A 470 9.96 16.53 0.67
N GLY A 471 10.26 15.81 1.75
CA GLY A 471 9.23 15.42 2.72
C GLY A 471 8.46 16.64 3.20
N CYS A 472 7.15 16.65 2.95
CA CYS A 472 6.28 17.78 3.27
C CYS A 472 6.03 17.80 4.79
N CYS A 473 6.90 18.46 5.53
CA CYS A 473 6.66 18.77 6.94
C CYS A 473 7.00 20.22 7.23
N HIS A 474 6.11 21.14 6.84
CA HIS A 474 6.23 22.57 7.20
C HIS A 474 6.15 22.82 8.71
N CYS A 475 5.82 21.81 9.52
CA CYS A 475 5.69 21.92 10.98
C CYS A 475 6.79 21.19 11.76
N CYS A 476 7.79 20.63 11.11
CA CYS A 476 8.96 20.04 11.77
C CYS A 476 10.15 21.00 11.64
N ASN A 477 10.14 22.11 12.37
CA ASN A 477 11.37 22.87 12.61
C ASN A 477 12.36 21.94 13.32
N ASP A 478 13.64 22.07 12.99
CA ASP A 478 14.79 21.26 13.42
C ASP A 478 15.11 21.27 14.93
N GLU A 479 14.10 21.28 15.80
CA GLU A 479 14.31 21.02 17.21
C GLU A 479 14.61 19.53 17.41
N ALA A 480 15.61 19.24 18.21
CA ALA A 480 16.05 17.87 18.50
C ALA A 480 14.86 16.99 18.94
N SER A 481 14.62 15.94 18.17
CA SER A 481 13.60 14.94 18.49
C SER A 481 14.06 14.15 19.72
N THR A 482 13.19 14.02 20.71
CA THR A 482 13.43 13.22 21.93
C THR A 482 12.94 11.78 21.81
N ILE A 483 12.06 11.51 20.83
CA ILE A 483 11.43 10.21 20.59
C ILE A 483 11.80 9.74 19.17
N SER A 484 11.96 8.43 18.96
CA SER A 484 12.15 7.84 17.63
C SER A 484 11.05 8.32 16.67
N ARG A 485 11.41 8.52 15.40
CA ARG A 485 10.47 8.91 14.32
C ARG A 485 10.28 7.76 13.35
N LEU A 486 9.13 7.73 12.71
CA LEU A 486 8.90 6.85 11.57
C LEU A 486 9.82 7.24 10.41
N ASP A 487 10.54 6.25 9.88
CA ASP A 487 11.26 6.37 8.62
C ASP A 487 10.27 6.23 7.45
N THR A 488 10.08 7.31 6.71
CA THR A 488 9.15 7.36 5.57
C THR A 488 9.87 7.19 4.22
N SER A 489 11.08 6.63 4.23
CA SER A 489 11.78 6.28 2.99
C SER A 489 10.96 5.26 2.18
N ARG A 490 10.74 5.55 0.90
CA ARG A 490 10.00 4.67 -0.02
C ARG A 490 10.86 3.46 -0.37
N LEU A 491 10.22 2.33 -0.64
CA LEU A 491 10.90 1.07 -0.96
C LEU A 491 11.89 1.19 -2.14
N ALA A 492 11.63 2.09 -3.10
CA ALA A 492 12.47 2.34 -4.26
C ALA A 492 13.64 3.30 -4.00
N SER A 493 13.65 4.04 -2.88
CA SER A 493 14.50 5.22 -2.66
C SER A 493 16.00 4.95 -2.82
N GLU A 494 16.51 3.80 -2.35
CA GLU A 494 17.93 3.47 -2.46
C GLU A 494 18.36 3.16 -3.90
N PHE A 495 17.52 2.49 -4.69
CA PHE A 495 17.78 2.27 -6.12
C PHE A 495 17.68 3.56 -6.92
N GLU A 496 16.73 4.44 -6.55
CA GLU A 496 16.58 5.75 -7.17
C GLU A 496 17.80 6.63 -6.91
N ALA A 497 18.31 6.63 -5.67
CA ALA A 497 19.53 7.35 -5.31
C ALA A 497 20.73 6.85 -6.13
N LEU A 498 20.94 5.53 -6.18
CA LEU A 498 22.00 4.91 -6.99
C LEU A 498 21.90 5.30 -8.47
N ARG A 499 20.70 5.26 -9.04
CA ARG A 499 20.49 5.61 -10.45
C ARG A 499 20.75 7.09 -10.71
N LEU A 500 20.33 7.97 -9.81
CA LEU A 500 20.61 9.41 -9.89
C LEU A 500 22.12 9.71 -9.82
N GLU A 501 22.88 9.00 -8.96
CA GLU A 501 24.32 9.09 -8.91
C GLU A 501 24.95 8.70 -10.25
N THR A 502 24.50 7.59 -10.82
CA THR A 502 24.97 7.11 -12.14
C THR A 502 24.67 8.12 -13.26
N GLU A 503 23.47 8.71 -13.27
CA GLU A 503 23.06 9.71 -14.27
C GLU A 503 23.81 11.05 -14.12
N ALA A 504 24.24 11.37 -12.89
CA ALA A 504 25.06 12.58 -12.64
C ALA A 504 26.52 12.42 -13.09
N ALA A 505 26.96 11.21 -13.41
CA ALA A 505 28.32 10.95 -13.87
C ALA A 505 28.58 11.59 -15.25
N LYS A 506 29.85 11.93 -15.53
CA LYS A 506 30.26 12.55 -16.81
C LYS A 506 29.92 11.71 -18.02
N LYS A 507 29.88 10.39 -17.87
CA LYS A 507 29.60 9.41 -18.92
C LYS A 507 28.68 8.34 -18.35
N GLN A 508 27.63 8.00 -19.07
CA GLN A 508 26.79 6.85 -18.74
C GLN A 508 27.59 5.56 -18.97
N PRO A 509 27.75 4.69 -17.96
CA PRO A 509 28.45 3.42 -18.12
C PRO A 509 27.75 2.51 -19.13
N VAL A 510 28.54 1.81 -19.92
CA VAL A 510 28.08 0.86 -20.94
C VAL A 510 28.37 -0.56 -20.48
N ALA A 511 27.31 -1.36 -20.33
CA ALA A 511 27.36 -2.77 -19.99
C ALA A 511 27.05 -3.63 -21.24
N PHE A 512 27.99 -4.46 -21.63
CA PHE A 512 27.93 -5.27 -22.83
C PHE A 512 27.76 -6.75 -22.49
N MET A 513 26.76 -7.41 -23.07
CA MET A 513 26.51 -8.85 -22.88
C MET A 513 27.33 -9.65 -23.90
N LEU A 514 28.41 -10.28 -23.44
CA LEU A 514 29.18 -11.23 -24.26
C LEU A 514 28.47 -12.59 -24.20
N THR A 515 27.58 -12.83 -25.15
CA THR A 515 26.74 -14.03 -25.24
C THR A 515 27.42 -15.09 -26.11
N ILE A 516 27.69 -16.29 -25.58
CA ILE A 516 28.38 -17.39 -26.27
C ILE A 516 27.83 -18.74 -25.79
N GLY A 517 28.01 -19.80 -26.59
CA GLY A 517 27.63 -21.16 -26.24
C GLY A 517 26.13 -21.45 -26.40
N ASN A 518 25.54 -22.22 -25.48
CA ASN A 518 24.16 -22.70 -25.54
C ASN A 518 23.15 -21.56 -25.69
N LEU A 519 22.35 -21.60 -26.76
CA LEU A 519 21.43 -20.50 -27.13
C LEU A 519 20.44 -20.14 -26.02
N ALA A 520 19.77 -21.15 -25.45
CA ALA A 520 18.72 -20.90 -24.44
C ALA A 520 19.33 -20.31 -23.15
N MET A 521 20.46 -20.83 -22.71
CA MET A 521 21.12 -20.40 -21.49
C MET A 521 21.76 -19.03 -21.64
N ARG A 522 22.47 -18.76 -22.75
CA ARG A 522 23.08 -17.45 -22.97
C ARG A 522 22.04 -16.33 -23.05
N GLN A 523 20.86 -16.58 -23.67
CA GLN A 523 19.77 -15.62 -23.72
C GLN A 523 19.16 -15.37 -22.33
N ALA A 524 18.89 -16.42 -21.55
CA ALA A 524 18.37 -16.27 -20.20
C ALA A 524 19.34 -15.49 -19.29
N ARG A 525 20.65 -15.75 -19.40
CA ARG A 525 21.70 -15.05 -18.65
C ARG A 525 21.84 -13.59 -19.11
N ALA A 526 21.76 -13.32 -20.41
CA ALA A 526 21.80 -11.95 -20.94
C ALA A 526 20.59 -11.14 -20.46
N GLN A 527 19.39 -11.69 -20.57
CA GLN A 527 18.18 -11.03 -20.09
C GLN A 527 18.23 -10.72 -18.57
N PHE A 528 18.70 -11.69 -17.77
CA PHE A 528 18.93 -11.46 -16.34
C PHE A 528 19.91 -10.33 -16.10
N SER A 529 21.06 -10.35 -16.78
CA SER A 529 22.14 -9.38 -16.61
C SER A 529 21.75 -7.97 -17.08
N CYS A 530 21.02 -7.86 -18.19
CA CYS A 530 20.48 -6.59 -18.66
C CYS A 530 19.55 -5.96 -17.60
N ASN A 531 18.60 -6.73 -17.07
CA ASN A 531 17.71 -6.25 -16.01
C ASN A 531 18.48 -5.88 -14.73
N PHE A 532 19.49 -6.68 -14.38
CA PHE A 532 20.29 -6.44 -13.18
C PHE A 532 21.05 -5.11 -13.26
N LEU A 533 21.73 -4.86 -14.39
CA LEU A 533 22.61 -3.70 -14.57
C LEU A 533 21.84 -2.41 -14.93
N ALA A 534 20.75 -2.53 -15.69
CA ALA A 534 19.92 -1.39 -16.03
C ALA A 534 19.22 -0.75 -14.80
N ALA A 535 19.07 -1.49 -13.70
CA ALA A 535 18.56 -0.93 -12.44
C ALA A 535 19.41 0.21 -11.88
N ALA A 536 20.71 0.24 -12.20
CA ALA A 536 21.60 1.36 -11.88
C ALA A 536 21.62 2.47 -12.95
N GLY A 537 20.83 2.34 -14.03
CA GLY A 537 20.85 3.31 -15.15
C GLY A 537 21.98 3.11 -16.13
N TYR A 538 22.69 1.96 -16.13
CA TYR A 538 23.71 1.67 -17.14
C TYR A 538 23.06 1.44 -18.50
N LYS A 539 23.72 1.89 -19.56
CA LYS A 539 23.36 1.55 -20.93
C LYS A 539 23.69 0.09 -21.18
N VAL A 540 22.68 -0.74 -21.42
CA VAL A 540 22.89 -2.17 -21.69
C VAL A 540 22.89 -2.45 -23.19
N ILE A 541 23.82 -3.29 -23.64
CA ILE A 541 23.94 -3.75 -25.03
C ILE A 541 23.85 -5.26 -25.03
N ASP A 542 22.72 -5.78 -25.52
CA ASP A 542 22.48 -7.21 -25.69
C ASP A 542 22.90 -7.65 -27.11
N ASN A 543 23.22 -8.92 -27.27
CA ASN A 543 23.72 -9.50 -28.52
C ASN A 543 23.10 -10.86 -28.81
N LEU A 544 23.01 -11.21 -30.09
CA LEU A 544 22.49 -12.51 -30.54
C LEU A 544 23.42 -13.67 -30.22
N GLY A 545 24.74 -13.41 -30.12
CA GLY A 545 25.77 -14.37 -29.78
C GLY A 545 26.99 -14.30 -30.69
N PHE A 546 28.12 -14.69 -30.12
CA PHE A 546 29.41 -14.74 -30.80
C PHE A 546 29.83 -16.20 -31.01
N GLN A 547 30.68 -16.42 -32.05
CA GLN A 547 31.24 -17.76 -32.32
C GLN A 547 32.50 -18.00 -31.49
N THR A 548 33.27 -16.95 -31.22
CA THR A 548 34.49 -16.99 -30.41
C THR A 548 34.48 -15.91 -29.33
N VAL A 549 35.29 -16.13 -28.32
CA VAL A 549 35.46 -15.17 -27.20
C VAL A 549 36.12 -13.87 -27.72
N GLU A 550 37.08 -13.99 -28.63
CA GLU A 550 37.83 -12.86 -29.19
C GLU A 550 36.89 -11.92 -29.96
N GLU A 551 36.01 -12.45 -30.81
CA GLU A 551 34.98 -11.66 -31.49
C GLU A 551 34.11 -10.88 -30.52
N GLY A 552 33.68 -11.53 -29.44
CA GLY A 552 32.86 -10.90 -28.39
C GLY A 552 33.58 -9.79 -27.65
N VAL A 553 34.83 -10.00 -27.29
CA VAL A 553 35.67 -8.98 -26.62
C VAL A 553 35.97 -7.81 -27.56
N GLU A 554 36.30 -8.05 -28.83
CA GLU A 554 36.50 -6.97 -29.80
C GLU A 554 35.24 -6.14 -30.02
N ALA A 555 34.07 -6.79 -30.11
CA ALA A 555 32.80 -6.10 -30.22
C ALA A 555 32.49 -5.25 -28.96
N ALA A 556 32.79 -5.75 -27.77
CA ALA A 556 32.65 -5.01 -26.53
C ALA A 556 33.55 -3.76 -26.48
N MET A 557 34.80 -3.89 -26.90
CA MET A 557 35.76 -2.76 -26.97
C MET A 557 35.33 -1.73 -28.02
N LYS A 558 34.84 -2.18 -29.18
CA LYS A 558 34.29 -1.29 -30.21
C LYS A 558 33.06 -0.52 -29.72
N ALA A 559 32.27 -1.13 -28.85
CA ALA A 559 31.12 -0.49 -28.19
C ALA A 559 31.52 0.44 -27.03
N ASN A 560 32.81 0.58 -26.71
CA ASN A 560 33.35 1.31 -25.56
C ASN A 560 32.73 0.83 -24.24
N ALA A 561 32.61 -0.49 -24.05
CA ALA A 561 32.04 -1.09 -22.87
C ALA A 561 32.92 -0.83 -21.63
N ASP A 562 32.31 -0.35 -20.56
CA ASP A 562 32.91 -0.19 -19.24
C ASP A 562 32.78 -1.47 -18.40
N ILE A 563 31.76 -2.26 -18.71
CA ILE A 563 31.42 -3.55 -18.07
C ILE A 563 31.18 -4.59 -19.17
N VAL A 564 31.81 -5.77 -19.06
CA VAL A 564 31.57 -6.91 -19.96
C VAL A 564 31.08 -8.10 -19.16
N VAL A 565 29.88 -8.61 -19.51
CA VAL A 565 29.24 -9.73 -18.83
C VAL A 565 29.26 -10.95 -19.70
N LEU A 566 29.99 -11.99 -19.29
CA LEU A 566 29.94 -13.28 -19.95
C LEU A 566 28.63 -14.01 -19.65
N CYS A 567 27.88 -14.32 -20.69
CA CYS A 567 26.59 -15.01 -20.63
C CYS A 567 26.66 -16.34 -21.39
N SER A 568 26.68 -17.46 -20.66
CA SER A 568 26.71 -18.83 -21.18
C SER A 568 25.99 -19.80 -20.22
N SER A 569 26.06 -21.10 -20.47
CA SER A 569 25.62 -22.11 -19.52
C SER A 569 26.64 -22.32 -18.41
N ASP A 570 26.19 -22.87 -17.27
CA ASP A 570 27.06 -23.11 -16.11
C ASP A 570 28.21 -24.08 -16.45
N ASP A 571 27.98 -25.06 -17.34
CA ASP A 571 28.99 -26.05 -17.77
C ASP A 571 30.03 -25.43 -18.70
N GLU A 572 29.65 -24.46 -19.53
CA GLU A 572 30.50 -23.83 -20.52
C GLU A 572 31.41 -22.73 -19.94
N TYR A 573 31.15 -22.23 -18.73
CA TYR A 573 32.00 -21.21 -18.12
C TYR A 573 33.45 -21.69 -17.86
N ALA A 574 33.66 -22.97 -17.65
CA ALA A 574 35.00 -23.53 -17.50
C ALA A 574 35.86 -23.34 -18.79
N GLU A 575 35.20 -23.33 -19.97
CA GLU A 575 35.87 -23.14 -21.26
C GLU A 575 36.05 -21.66 -21.61
N TYR A 576 35.00 -20.84 -21.45
CA TYR A 576 35.00 -19.48 -21.99
C TYR A 576 35.44 -18.39 -20.98
N ALA A 577 35.31 -18.60 -19.65
CA ALA A 577 35.50 -17.50 -18.73
C ALA A 577 36.94 -17.01 -18.61
N ILE A 578 37.92 -17.91 -18.50
CA ILE A 578 39.33 -17.54 -18.38
C ILE A 578 39.87 -16.95 -19.70
N PRO A 579 39.59 -17.52 -20.89
CA PRO A 579 39.96 -16.89 -22.17
C PRO A 579 39.39 -15.47 -22.32
N ALA A 580 38.11 -15.26 -22.01
CA ALA A 580 37.48 -13.94 -22.09
C ALA A 580 38.13 -12.93 -21.12
N PHE A 581 38.42 -13.34 -19.90
CA PHE A 581 39.10 -12.51 -18.91
C PHE A 581 40.51 -12.08 -19.39
N LYS A 582 41.28 -13.03 -19.92
CA LYS A 582 42.61 -12.76 -20.48
C LYS A 582 42.55 -11.86 -21.71
N ALA A 583 41.64 -12.14 -22.65
CA ALA A 583 41.44 -11.33 -23.84
C ALA A 583 41.02 -9.89 -23.50
N LEU A 584 40.20 -9.70 -22.46
CA LEU A 584 39.76 -8.39 -21.99
C LEU A 584 40.92 -7.58 -21.36
N ALA A 585 41.90 -8.25 -20.75
CA ALA A 585 43.14 -7.67 -20.21
C ALA A 585 42.93 -6.44 -19.31
N GLY A 586 41.91 -6.44 -18.46
CA GLY A 586 41.60 -5.34 -17.53
C GLY A 586 41.03 -4.07 -18.17
N ARG A 587 40.68 -4.08 -19.46
CA ARG A 587 40.14 -2.91 -20.17
C ARG A 587 38.71 -2.53 -19.77
N ALA A 588 37.96 -3.42 -19.10
CA ALA A 588 36.64 -3.21 -18.56
C ALA A 588 36.44 -4.09 -17.32
N ILE A 589 35.42 -3.78 -16.49
CA ILE A 589 35.00 -4.65 -15.41
C ILE A 589 34.43 -5.94 -16.02
N TYR A 590 35.02 -7.07 -15.65
CA TYR A 590 34.57 -8.39 -16.10
C TYR A 590 33.64 -9.06 -15.11
N ILE A 591 32.52 -9.60 -15.59
CA ILE A 591 31.48 -10.25 -14.79
C ILE A 591 31.10 -11.60 -15.43
N VAL A 592 30.91 -12.63 -14.62
CA VAL A 592 30.31 -13.91 -15.03
C VAL A 592 28.85 -13.96 -14.55
N ALA A 593 27.92 -14.22 -15.50
CA ALA A 593 26.49 -14.29 -15.21
C ALA A 593 26.08 -15.67 -14.73
N GLY A 594 26.32 -15.99 -13.48
CA GLY A 594 25.98 -17.29 -12.88
C GLY A 594 26.76 -17.56 -11.60
N ALA A 595 26.53 -18.76 -11.05
CA ALA A 595 27.33 -19.33 -9.95
C ALA A 595 27.70 -20.77 -10.34
N PRO A 596 28.59 -20.94 -11.35
CA PRO A 596 28.94 -22.26 -11.87
C PRO A 596 29.71 -23.09 -10.84
N ALA A 597 29.75 -24.41 -11.03
CA ALA A 597 30.52 -25.31 -10.15
C ALA A 597 32.03 -24.99 -10.14
N CYS A 598 32.58 -24.47 -11.26
CA CYS A 598 33.97 -24.04 -11.39
C CYS A 598 34.28 -22.66 -10.81
N MET A 599 33.35 -22.04 -10.07
CA MET A 599 33.49 -20.64 -9.58
C MET A 599 34.77 -20.43 -8.76
N GLU A 600 35.18 -21.39 -7.95
CA GLU A 600 36.39 -21.23 -7.13
C GLU A 600 37.66 -21.26 -8.00
N ASP A 601 37.71 -22.07 -9.06
CA ASP A 601 38.82 -22.07 -10.02
C ASP A 601 38.88 -20.77 -10.80
N LEU A 602 37.70 -20.19 -11.15
CA LEU A 602 37.62 -18.89 -11.80
C LEU A 602 38.11 -17.75 -10.91
N LYS A 603 37.79 -17.80 -9.61
CA LYS A 603 38.33 -16.86 -8.63
C LYS A 603 39.85 -16.98 -8.46
N ALA A 604 40.38 -18.21 -8.44
CA ALA A 604 41.81 -18.45 -8.39
C ALA A 604 42.53 -17.90 -9.65
N ALA A 605 41.84 -17.81 -10.78
CA ALA A 605 42.35 -17.18 -12.01
C ALA A 605 42.23 -15.64 -12.02
N GLY A 606 41.68 -15.02 -10.93
CA GLY A 606 41.56 -13.57 -10.80
C GLY A 606 40.20 -12.99 -11.22
N ILE A 607 39.17 -13.82 -11.48
CA ILE A 607 37.83 -13.38 -11.82
C ILE A 607 37.04 -13.15 -10.52
N GLU A 608 36.71 -11.90 -10.19
CA GLU A 608 36.14 -11.53 -8.89
C GLU A 608 34.62 -11.34 -8.91
N ASN A 609 34.04 -10.93 -10.07
CA ASN A 609 32.67 -10.47 -10.10
C ASN A 609 31.75 -11.54 -10.69
N PHE A 610 30.72 -11.92 -9.93
CA PHE A 610 29.69 -12.88 -10.31
C PHE A 610 28.32 -12.29 -9.98
N ILE A 611 27.38 -12.36 -10.92
CA ILE A 611 26.00 -11.96 -10.69
C ILE A 611 25.04 -13.14 -10.91
N HIS A 612 24.17 -13.38 -9.95
CA HIS A 612 23.22 -14.49 -10.00
C HIS A 612 21.96 -14.17 -9.16
N VAL A 613 20.95 -15.04 -9.18
CA VAL A 613 19.65 -14.81 -8.51
C VAL A 613 19.74 -14.58 -7.01
N ARG A 614 20.85 -14.97 -6.35
CA ARG A 614 21.09 -14.77 -4.91
C ARG A 614 21.98 -13.56 -4.61
N SER A 615 22.46 -12.85 -5.62
CA SER A 615 23.28 -11.63 -5.43
C SER A 615 22.46 -10.52 -4.79
N ASN A 616 23.10 -9.73 -3.92
CA ASN A 616 22.55 -8.46 -3.47
C ASN A 616 22.74 -7.43 -4.59
N GLN A 617 21.66 -7.19 -5.36
CA GLN A 617 21.72 -6.32 -6.54
C GLN A 617 22.18 -4.91 -6.20
N LEU A 618 21.60 -4.31 -5.17
CA LEU A 618 21.90 -2.92 -4.78
C LEU A 618 23.38 -2.75 -4.40
N GLU A 619 23.89 -3.59 -3.50
CA GLU A 619 25.28 -3.49 -3.05
C GLU A 619 26.26 -3.80 -4.17
N THR A 620 25.97 -4.81 -5.01
CA THR A 620 26.81 -5.12 -6.19
C THR A 620 26.90 -3.94 -7.15
N LEU A 621 25.76 -3.25 -7.38
CA LEU A 621 25.73 -2.09 -8.26
C LEU A 621 26.45 -0.87 -7.66
N LYS A 622 26.33 -0.65 -6.34
CA LYS A 622 27.14 0.38 -5.63
C LYS A 622 28.65 0.11 -5.76
N GLU A 623 29.06 -1.15 -5.63
CA GLU A 623 30.46 -1.52 -5.85
C GLU A 623 30.93 -1.26 -7.28
N PHE A 624 30.08 -1.52 -8.29
CA PHE A 624 30.42 -1.23 -9.67
C PHE A 624 30.48 0.28 -9.91
N ASN A 625 29.59 1.09 -9.38
CA ASN A 625 29.69 2.55 -9.44
C ASN A 625 31.03 3.02 -8.86
N LYS A 626 31.42 2.54 -7.69
CA LYS A 626 32.70 2.86 -7.08
C LYS A 626 33.90 2.46 -7.95
N LYS A 627 33.87 1.27 -8.59
CA LYS A 627 34.93 0.82 -9.51
C LYS A 627 35.00 1.68 -10.77
N LEU A 628 33.87 2.28 -11.19
CA LEU A 628 33.76 3.19 -12.32
C LEU A 628 34.10 4.65 -12.01
N GLY A 629 34.35 4.96 -10.72
CA GLY A 629 34.64 6.31 -10.28
C GLY A 629 33.42 7.23 -10.15
N ILE A 630 32.24 6.63 -9.92
CA ILE A 630 30.94 7.28 -9.69
C ILE A 630 30.64 7.32 -8.20
#